data_be15dc7a113495fc8d2829a99006394f
#
_entry.id   be15dc7a113495fc8d2829a99006394f
#
_cell.length_a   1.000
_cell.length_b   1.000
_cell.length_c   1.000
_cell.angle_alpha   90.00
_cell.angle_beta   90.00
_cell.angle_gamma   90.00
#
_symmetry.space_group_name_H-M   'P 1'
#
loop_
_entity.id
_entity.type
_entity.pdbx_description
1 polymer ?
#
loop_
_entity_poly.entity_id
_entity_poly.type
_entity_poly.pdbx_seq_one_letter_code
_entity_poly.pdbx_strand_id
1 'polypeptide(L)'
;MTGNLVIAALGVRVGLVCDGLDADARTAVDEAWTDAATTGAADIEVVADTGGSIRSLLSSLSQRVTLAAIEAQRGRLWMLHAAGIALPDGRVVALVGPSGRGKTTASRVLGEAYGYVSDETVAVDSSGRVHPYRKPLSIIEPGESEKAQRSPSVLGLGRLPDGELQLAGIVVLDRREGVSGAVVSDVDLGDALEELVAQSSYLTNLPAPLRTIAAHVASVGGVRRVSYTDAAALVSVLPELAVESPSRPRVSKPVSLGGSAVVGSSPDRVFRRVAPLDELPLADPDRLALFHVDAAHAGTVRVLAGIAPALWRAADGVGLEALVDAAISAYGAPGDKDATVAVEAAVDELVAADVLKVSSPAKASDPALWRIHDDVAWTGESSRV
;
A
#
# COMPACT_ATOMS: atom_id res chain seq x y z
N MET A 1 41.47 -8.82 -5.84
CA MET A 1 40.53 -8.27 -4.82
C MET A 1 39.15 -8.30 -5.45
N THR A 2 38.38 -9.34 -5.17
CA THR A 2 37.02 -9.49 -5.67
C THR A 2 36.09 -8.76 -4.69
N GLY A 3 35.84 -7.48 -4.96
CA GLY A 3 34.89 -6.71 -4.17
C GLY A 3 33.47 -7.27 -4.28
N ASN A 4 32.67 -7.18 -3.23
CA ASN A 4 31.25 -7.50 -3.28
C ASN A 4 30.55 -6.59 -4.29
N LEU A 5 29.64 -7.16 -5.10
CA LEU A 5 28.79 -6.36 -5.99
C LEU A 5 27.84 -5.51 -5.13
N VAL A 6 27.80 -4.21 -5.37
CA VAL A 6 26.83 -3.31 -4.72
C VAL A 6 25.77 -2.90 -5.74
N ILE A 7 24.53 -3.02 -5.39
CA ILE A 7 23.39 -2.71 -6.25
C ILE A 7 22.49 -1.66 -5.60
N ALA A 8 21.80 -0.89 -6.44
CA ALA A 8 20.77 0.05 -6.01
C ALA A 8 19.39 -0.62 -6.05
N ALA A 9 18.68 -0.61 -4.94
CA ALA A 9 17.34 -1.18 -4.81
C ALA A 9 16.46 -0.27 -3.94
N LEU A 10 15.39 0.28 -4.50
CA LEU A 10 14.39 1.08 -3.78
C LEU A 10 15.00 2.22 -2.92
N GLY A 11 16.11 2.82 -3.38
CA GLY A 11 16.78 3.92 -2.68
C GLY A 11 17.78 3.49 -1.60
N VAL A 12 18.08 2.19 -1.44
CA VAL A 12 19.18 1.69 -0.61
C VAL A 12 20.23 0.99 -1.48
N ARG A 13 21.46 0.92 -0.97
CA ARG A 13 22.55 0.16 -1.58
C ARG A 13 22.66 -1.17 -0.88
N VAL A 14 22.54 -2.25 -1.66
CA VAL A 14 22.60 -3.62 -1.16
C VAL A 14 23.91 -4.24 -1.60
N GLY A 15 24.73 -4.68 -0.67
CA GLY A 15 25.93 -5.47 -0.93
C GLY A 15 25.57 -6.93 -1.11
N LEU A 16 25.91 -7.51 -2.26
CA LEU A 16 25.76 -8.94 -2.51
C LEU A 16 27.02 -9.65 -2.05
N VAL A 17 26.92 -10.38 -0.94
CA VAL A 17 28.03 -11.18 -0.42
C VAL A 17 28.03 -12.52 -1.13
N CYS A 18 29.00 -12.71 -2.03
CA CYS A 18 29.13 -13.87 -2.89
C CYS A 18 30.32 -14.79 -2.47
N ASP A 19 30.70 -14.71 -1.21
CA ASP A 19 31.77 -15.57 -0.68
C ASP A 19 31.33 -17.03 -0.73
N GLY A 20 32.25 -17.90 -1.26
CA GLY A 20 31.97 -19.32 -1.43
C GLY A 20 31.25 -19.70 -2.72
N LEU A 21 30.85 -18.74 -3.58
CA LEU A 21 30.42 -19.05 -4.95
C LEU A 21 31.63 -19.40 -5.84
N ASP A 22 31.44 -20.36 -6.73
CA ASP A 22 32.40 -20.62 -7.81
C ASP A 22 32.39 -19.48 -8.85
N ALA A 23 33.31 -19.54 -9.81
CA ALA A 23 33.49 -18.49 -10.81
C ALA A 23 32.28 -18.34 -11.74
N ASP A 24 31.62 -19.45 -12.09
CA ASP A 24 30.45 -19.45 -12.99
C ASP A 24 29.24 -18.85 -12.30
N ALA A 25 28.96 -19.24 -11.06
CA ALA A 25 27.88 -18.70 -10.25
C ALA A 25 28.08 -17.20 -9.98
N ARG A 26 29.31 -16.77 -9.71
CA ARG A 26 29.63 -15.35 -9.53
C ARG A 26 29.41 -14.55 -10.80
N THR A 27 29.89 -15.04 -11.93
CA THR A 27 29.67 -14.41 -13.25
C THR A 27 28.17 -14.27 -13.53
N ALA A 28 27.40 -15.32 -13.26
CA ALA A 28 25.95 -15.29 -13.43
C ALA A 28 25.25 -14.22 -12.54
N VAL A 29 25.72 -14.02 -11.29
CA VAL A 29 25.22 -12.96 -10.42
C VAL A 29 25.59 -11.59 -11.00
N ASP A 30 26.83 -11.35 -11.40
CA ASP A 30 27.29 -10.08 -11.95
C ASP A 30 26.52 -9.71 -13.24
N GLU A 31 26.30 -10.67 -14.14
CA GLU A 31 25.50 -10.49 -15.35
C GLU A 31 24.03 -10.19 -15.07
N ALA A 32 23.41 -10.94 -14.15
CA ALA A 32 22.01 -10.76 -13.82
C ALA A 32 21.73 -9.39 -13.19
N TRP A 33 22.64 -8.88 -12.37
CA TRP A 33 22.45 -7.65 -11.62
C TRP A 33 23.13 -6.41 -12.22
N THR A 34 23.69 -6.53 -13.44
CA THR A 34 24.46 -5.47 -14.09
C THR A 34 23.71 -4.13 -14.19
N ASP A 35 22.38 -4.16 -14.42
CA ASP A 35 21.56 -2.95 -14.56
C ASP A 35 21.20 -2.28 -13.22
N ALA A 36 21.39 -2.99 -12.11
CA ALA A 36 21.20 -2.45 -10.76
C ALA A 36 22.54 -2.07 -10.11
N ALA A 37 23.69 -2.41 -10.73
CA ALA A 37 25.01 -2.15 -10.18
C ALA A 37 25.22 -0.67 -9.87
N THR A 38 25.83 -0.38 -8.72
CA THR A 38 26.14 0.98 -8.27
C THR A 38 27.47 1.00 -7.51
N THR A 39 27.92 2.19 -7.16
CA THR A 39 29.17 2.40 -6.41
C THR A 39 28.88 2.92 -5.00
N GLY A 40 29.85 2.75 -4.10
CA GLY A 40 29.77 3.21 -2.72
C GLY A 40 29.63 2.09 -1.70
N ALA A 41 29.58 2.44 -0.42
CA ALA A 41 29.37 1.48 0.65
C ALA A 41 27.94 0.94 0.63
N ALA A 42 27.78 -0.34 0.92
CA ALA A 42 26.47 -0.95 1.10
C ALA A 42 25.80 -0.43 2.40
N ASP A 43 24.50 -0.18 2.33
CA ASP A 43 23.68 0.17 3.49
C ASP A 43 23.18 -1.10 4.21
N ILE A 44 23.00 -2.19 3.44
CA ILE A 44 22.61 -3.53 3.92
C ILE A 44 23.33 -4.59 3.11
N GLU A 45 23.44 -5.81 3.64
CA GLU A 45 24.09 -6.94 2.97
C GLU A 45 23.11 -8.11 2.81
N VAL A 46 23.21 -8.80 1.68
CA VAL A 46 22.49 -10.04 1.38
C VAL A 46 23.50 -11.11 0.95
N VAL A 47 23.57 -12.18 1.73
CA VAL A 47 24.49 -13.30 1.46
C VAL A 47 23.88 -14.21 0.39
N ALA A 48 24.59 -14.53 -0.66
CA ALA A 48 24.16 -15.49 -1.66
C ALA A 48 24.23 -16.94 -1.12
N ASP A 49 23.21 -17.74 -1.46
CA ASP A 49 23.22 -19.16 -1.10
C ASP A 49 24.24 -19.91 -1.94
N THR A 50 25.03 -20.80 -1.31
CA THR A 50 26.09 -21.57 -1.99
C THR A 50 25.64 -22.94 -2.49
N GLY A 51 24.38 -23.31 -2.28
CA GLY A 51 23.81 -24.61 -2.65
C GLY A 51 22.82 -24.51 -3.80
N GLY A 52 22.78 -25.54 -4.65
CA GLY A 52 21.79 -25.63 -5.72
C GLY A 52 22.31 -25.20 -7.10
N SER A 53 21.37 -25.09 -8.06
CA SER A 53 21.69 -24.62 -9.42
C SER A 53 21.84 -23.09 -9.47
N ILE A 54 22.55 -22.58 -10.49
CA ILE A 54 22.64 -21.14 -10.76
C ILE A 54 21.26 -20.50 -10.88
N ARG A 55 20.28 -21.17 -11.48
CA ARG A 55 18.89 -20.69 -11.57
C ARG A 55 18.25 -20.53 -10.19
N SER A 56 18.43 -21.52 -9.33
CA SER A 56 17.92 -21.49 -7.95
C SER A 56 18.60 -20.36 -7.15
N LEU A 57 19.92 -20.22 -7.25
CA LEU A 57 20.69 -19.15 -6.63
C LEU A 57 20.16 -17.78 -7.03
N LEU A 58 20.05 -17.49 -8.33
CA LEU A 58 19.61 -16.19 -8.83
C LEU A 58 18.16 -15.89 -8.41
N SER A 59 17.28 -16.90 -8.41
CA SER A 59 15.89 -16.75 -7.98
C SER A 59 15.79 -16.43 -6.48
N SER A 60 16.49 -17.19 -5.63
CA SER A 60 16.57 -16.96 -4.19
C SER A 60 17.17 -15.58 -3.88
N LEU A 61 18.29 -15.25 -4.53
CA LEU A 61 18.96 -13.96 -4.33
C LEU A 61 18.04 -12.79 -4.71
N SER A 62 17.32 -12.88 -5.85
CA SER A 62 16.37 -11.85 -6.27
C SER A 62 15.26 -11.61 -5.21
N GLN A 63 14.69 -12.68 -4.66
CA GLN A 63 13.68 -12.59 -3.63
C GLN A 63 14.24 -11.95 -2.34
N ARG A 64 15.40 -12.39 -1.89
CA ARG A 64 16.04 -11.92 -0.66
C ARG A 64 16.46 -10.45 -0.76
N VAL A 65 17.00 -10.02 -1.89
CA VAL A 65 17.34 -8.62 -2.14
C VAL A 65 16.08 -7.75 -2.14
N THR A 66 15.02 -8.18 -2.83
CA THR A 66 13.75 -7.46 -2.84
C THR A 66 13.21 -7.31 -1.42
N LEU A 67 13.14 -8.40 -0.65
CA LEU A 67 12.64 -8.38 0.72
C LEU A 67 13.48 -7.48 1.62
N ALA A 68 14.82 -7.58 1.54
CA ALA A 68 15.72 -6.76 2.34
C ALA A 68 15.60 -5.26 2.01
N ALA A 69 15.47 -4.90 0.73
CA ALA A 69 15.27 -3.51 0.30
C ALA A 69 13.91 -2.95 0.76
N ILE A 70 12.84 -3.73 0.64
CA ILE A 70 11.50 -3.36 1.11
C ILE A 70 11.51 -3.17 2.64
N GLU A 71 12.12 -4.08 3.38
CA GLU A 71 12.22 -4.00 4.85
C GLU A 71 13.02 -2.77 5.30
N ALA A 72 14.12 -2.45 4.63
CA ALA A 72 14.94 -1.27 4.92
C ALA A 72 14.19 0.05 4.69
N GLN A 73 13.18 0.06 3.83
CA GLN A 73 12.36 1.24 3.51
C GLN A 73 11.01 1.26 4.22
N ARG A 74 10.74 0.29 5.08
CA ARG A 74 9.52 0.20 5.88
C ARG A 74 9.25 1.49 6.65
N GLY A 75 8.04 2.04 6.53
CA GLY A 75 7.61 3.27 7.17
C GLY A 75 8.20 4.56 6.59
N ARG A 76 9.02 4.48 5.53
CA ARG A 76 9.70 5.62 4.89
C ARG A 76 9.17 5.93 3.50
N LEU A 77 8.91 4.91 2.70
CA LEU A 77 8.42 5.02 1.34
C LEU A 77 7.04 4.38 1.19
N TRP A 78 6.23 4.92 0.29
CA TRP A 78 5.09 4.20 -0.23
C TRP A 78 5.59 3.21 -1.29
N MET A 79 5.52 1.93 -0.99
CA MET A 79 6.00 0.86 -1.86
C MET A 79 4.82 0.12 -2.46
N LEU A 80 4.59 0.35 -3.75
CA LEU A 80 3.47 -0.18 -4.51
C LEU A 80 3.92 -1.38 -5.34
N HIS A 81 3.27 -2.53 -5.19
CA HIS A 81 3.48 -3.70 -6.05
C HIS A 81 2.96 -3.41 -7.46
N ALA A 82 3.79 -2.75 -8.25
CA ALA A 82 3.48 -2.21 -9.55
C ALA A 82 4.67 -2.33 -10.49
N ALA A 83 4.40 -2.27 -11.80
CA ALA A 83 5.45 -2.01 -12.77
C ALA A 83 5.64 -0.49 -12.92
N GLY A 84 6.88 -0.04 -13.05
CA GLY A 84 7.24 1.35 -13.26
C GLY A 84 7.90 1.56 -14.62
N ILE A 85 7.40 2.53 -15.38
CA ILE A 85 7.93 2.90 -16.69
C ILE A 85 8.22 4.40 -16.69
N ALA A 86 9.44 4.77 -17.06
CA ALA A 86 9.90 6.15 -17.12
C ALA A 86 9.84 6.70 -18.55
N LEU A 87 9.21 7.84 -18.72
CA LEU A 87 9.28 8.63 -19.94
C LEU A 87 10.68 9.28 -20.09
N PRO A 88 11.07 9.75 -21.27
CA PRO A 88 12.41 10.31 -21.51
C PRO A 88 12.76 11.52 -20.63
N ASP A 89 11.76 12.21 -20.10
CA ASP A 89 11.90 13.39 -19.24
C ASP A 89 11.92 13.07 -17.74
N GLY A 90 11.93 11.79 -17.35
CA GLY A 90 11.98 11.35 -15.95
C GLY A 90 10.62 11.15 -15.28
N ARG A 91 9.51 11.46 -15.97
CA ARG A 91 8.17 11.17 -15.47
C ARG A 91 7.92 9.66 -15.46
N VAL A 92 7.40 9.13 -14.35
CA VAL A 92 7.15 7.70 -14.17
C VAL A 92 5.66 7.42 -14.06
N VAL A 93 5.21 6.43 -14.81
CA VAL A 93 3.87 5.85 -14.68
C VAL A 93 3.98 4.54 -13.92
N ALA A 94 3.25 4.44 -12.80
CA ALA A 94 3.09 3.22 -12.02
C ALA A 94 1.88 2.42 -12.53
N LEU A 95 2.13 1.19 -12.99
CA LEU A 95 1.12 0.28 -13.53
C LEU A 95 0.74 -0.73 -12.46
N VAL A 96 -0.44 -0.57 -11.89
CA VAL A 96 -0.98 -1.36 -10.78
C VAL A 96 -1.92 -2.44 -11.31
N GLY A 97 -2.01 -3.54 -10.63
CA GLY A 97 -3.00 -4.58 -10.90
C GLY A 97 -2.67 -5.86 -10.15
N PRO A 98 -3.65 -6.73 -9.90
CA PRO A 98 -3.44 -8.00 -9.22
C PRO A 98 -2.41 -8.90 -9.91
N SER A 99 -1.88 -9.87 -9.20
CA SER A 99 -0.99 -10.89 -9.79
C SER A 99 -1.68 -11.61 -10.95
N GLY A 100 -0.94 -11.90 -12.04
CA GLY A 100 -1.49 -12.59 -13.22
C GLY A 100 -2.27 -11.69 -14.21
N ARG A 101 -2.48 -10.42 -13.92
CA ARG A 101 -3.17 -9.46 -14.84
C ARG A 101 -2.29 -8.85 -15.92
N GLY A 102 -1.08 -9.39 -16.14
CA GLY A 102 -0.23 -9.00 -17.26
C GLY A 102 0.75 -7.86 -16.97
N LYS A 103 1.00 -7.48 -15.69
CA LYS A 103 2.01 -6.46 -15.33
C LYS A 103 3.37 -6.72 -15.97
N THR A 104 3.92 -7.93 -15.84
CA THR A 104 5.22 -8.28 -16.42
C THR A 104 5.22 -8.22 -17.95
N THR A 105 4.10 -8.59 -18.60
CA THR A 105 3.97 -8.44 -20.06
C THR A 105 3.93 -6.97 -20.45
N ALA A 106 3.11 -6.17 -19.77
CA ALA A 106 3.00 -4.73 -20.02
C ALA A 106 4.34 -4.02 -19.77
N SER A 107 5.05 -4.35 -18.66
CA SER A 107 6.34 -3.73 -18.35
C SER A 107 7.44 -4.08 -19.36
N ARG A 108 7.43 -5.30 -19.93
CA ARG A 108 8.36 -5.67 -20.98
C ARG A 108 8.08 -4.89 -22.27
N VAL A 109 6.84 -4.92 -22.76
CA VAL A 109 6.45 -4.22 -23.99
C VAL A 109 6.71 -2.71 -23.89
N LEU A 110 6.33 -2.10 -22.78
CA LEU A 110 6.56 -0.68 -22.53
C LEU A 110 8.06 -0.38 -22.28
N GLY A 111 8.75 -1.28 -21.58
CA GLY A 111 10.17 -1.14 -21.29
C GLY A 111 11.07 -1.22 -22.55
N GLU A 112 10.62 -1.84 -23.65
CA GLU A 112 11.33 -1.81 -24.94
C GLU A 112 11.26 -0.41 -25.58
N ALA A 113 10.18 0.36 -25.34
CA ALA A 113 9.98 1.69 -25.91
C ALA A 113 10.41 2.82 -24.97
N TYR A 114 10.40 2.58 -23.67
CA TYR A 114 10.63 3.57 -22.61
C TYR A 114 11.61 3.07 -21.54
N GLY A 115 11.96 3.92 -20.59
CA GLY A 115 12.84 3.56 -19.48
C GLY A 115 12.20 2.55 -18.52
N TYR A 116 12.82 1.39 -18.34
CA TYR A 116 12.35 0.36 -17.42
C TYR A 116 12.79 0.67 -15.99
N VAL A 117 11.84 0.91 -15.09
CA VAL A 117 12.09 1.21 -13.65
C VAL A 117 12.05 -0.06 -12.81
N SER A 118 10.97 -0.84 -12.93
CA SER A 118 10.75 -2.10 -12.20
C SER A 118 9.54 -2.85 -12.78
N ASP A 119 9.46 -4.16 -12.58
CA ASP A 119 8.25 -4.96 -12.84
C ASP A 119 7.56 -5.47 -11.57
N GLU A 120 8.10 -5.09 -10.40
CA GLU A 120 7.63 -5.64 -9.13
C GLU A 120 7.29 -4.57 -8.07
N THR A 121 8.14 -3.56 -7.90
CA THR A 121 7.93 -2.56 -6.85
C THR A 121 8.29 -1.16 -7.35
N VAL A 122 7.32 -0.25 -7.27
CA VAL A 122 7.51 1.19 -7.43
C VAL A 122 7.52 1.82 -6.03
N ALA A 123 8.68 2.34 -5.63
CA ALA A 123 8.87 2.96 -4.32
C ALA A 123 8.92 4.49 -4.46
N VAL A 124 8.05 5.19 -3.73
CA VAL A 124 7.86 6.64 -3.86
C VAL A 124 8.06 7.31 -2.51
N ASP A 125 8.88 8.34 -2.46
CA ASP A 125 9.06 9.13 -1.24
C ASP A 125 8.04 10.26 -1.09
N SER A 126 8.08 10.96 0.04
CA SER A 126 7.13 12.05 0.35
C SER A 126 7.21 13.26 -0.60
N SER A 127 8.23 13.34 -1.45
CA SER A 127 8.35 14.38 -2.48
C SER A 127 7.73 13.96 -3.83
N GLY A 128 7.38 12.66 -3.97
CA GLY A 128 6.92 12.05 -5.21
C GLY A 128 8.04 11.47 -6.06
N ARG A 129 9.30 11.51 -5.57
CA ARG A 129 10.43 10.91 -6.25
C ARG A 129 10.32 9.40 -6.24
N VAL A 130 10.57 8.77 -7.38
CA VAL A 130 10.59 7.32 -7.56
C VAL A 130 12.01 6.80 -7.39
N HIS A 131 12.18 5.80 -6.55
CA HIS A 131 13.45 5.10 -6.33
C HIS A 131 13.48 3.84 -7.19
N PRO A 132 14.28 3.78 -8.26
CA PRO A 132 14.26 2.67 -9.21
C PRO A 132 14.80 1.38 -8.60
N TYR A 133 14.35 0.26 -9.18
CA TYR A 133 14.84 -1.06 -8.86
C TYR A 133 14.89 -1.93 -10.11
N ARG A 134 16.02 -1.86 -10.82
CA ARG A 134 16.28 -2.58 -12.08
C ARG A 134 16.82 -4.00 -11.82
N LYS A 135 16.04 -4.75 -11.03
CA LYS A 135 16.40 -6.15 -10.72
C LYS A 135 16.32 -7.05 -11.97
N PRO A 136 16.93 -8.24 -11.91
CA PRO A 136 16.69 -9.25 -12.92
C PRO A 136 15.22 -9.63 -13.05
N LEU A 137 14.70 -9.76 -14.26
CA LEU A 137 13.35 -10.23 -14.53
C LEU A 137 13.29 -11.75 -14.54
N SER A 138 12.24 -12.28 -13.94
CA SER A 138 11.90 -13.71 -13.98
C SER A 138 11.16 -14.04 -15.27
N ILE A 139 11.80 -14.72 -16.20
CA ILE A 139 11.21 -15.09 -17.50
C ILE A 139 11.24 -16.60 -17.71
N ILE A 140 10.28 -17.12 -18.45
CA ILE A 140 10.31 -18.50 -18.97
C ILE A 140 10.89 -18.44 -20.38
N GLU A 141 12.04 -19.07 -20.57
CA GLU A 141 12.71 -19.16 -21.88
C GLU A 141 12.02 -20.22 -22.75
N PRO A 142 12.04 -20.07 -24.09
CA PRO A 142 11.45 -21.05 -24.98
C PRO A 142 12.04 -22.45 -24.77
N GLY A 143 11.18 -23.44 -24.52
CA GLY A 143 11.59 -24.83 -24.28
C GLY A 143 11.97 -25.16 -22.83
N GLU A 144 11.94 -24.19 -21.93
CA GLU A 144 12.25 -24.38 -20.52
C GLU A 144 10.99 -24.35 -19.65
N SER A 145 10.99 -25.11 -18.56
CA SER A 145 9.90 -25.10 -17.57
C SER A 145 10.21 -24.18 -16.38
N GLU A 146 11.47 -23.90 -16.13
CA GLU A 146 11.92 -23.09 -15.02
C GLU A 146 12.18 -21.64 -15.43
N LYS A 147 11.90 -20.70 -14.52
CA LYS A 147 12.17 -19.28 -14.72
C LYS A 147 13.67 -19.00 -14.68
N ALA A 148 14.18 -18.27 -15.67
CA ALA A 148 15.51 -17.68 -15.66
C ALA A 148 15.45 -16.22 -15.16
N GLN A 149 16.51 -15.78 -14.50
CA GLN A 149 16.70 -14.38 -14.09
C GLN A 149 17.59 -13.68 -15.14
N ARG A 150 17.07 -12.66 -15.80
CA ARG A 150 17.78 -11.92 -16.85
C ARG A 150 17.80 -10.43 -16.54
N SER A 151 18.95 -9.80 -16.75
CA SER A 151 19.05 -8.34 -16.60
C SER A 151 18.17 -7.61 -17.62
N PRO A 152 17.63 -6.44 -17.27
CA PRO A 152 16.81 -5.63 -18.18
C PRO A 152 17.49 -5.35 -19.52
N SER A 153 18.77 -5.03 -19.53
CA SER A 153 19.53 -4.74 -20.76
C SER A 153 19.64 -5.93 -21.70
N VAL A 154 19.84 -7.15 -21.17
CA VAL A 154 19.85 -8.38 -21.98
C VAL A 154 18.49 -8.64 -22.64
N LEU A 155 17.42 -8.19 -22.00
CA LEU A 155 16.06 -8.27 -22.56
C LEU A 155 15.70 -7.11 -23.49
N GLY A 156 16.63 -6.20 -23.78
CA GLY A 156 16.40 -5.05 -24.65
C GLY A 156 15.57 -3.92 -24.00
N LEU A 157 15.43 -3.93 -22.65
CA LEU A 157 14.65 -2.93 -21.96
C LEU A 157 15.42 -1.61 -21.83
N GLY A 158 14.72 -0.49 -22.01
CA GLY A 158 15.27 0.85 -22.04
C GLY A 158 16.00 1.26 -20.76
N ARG A 159 17.03 2.08 -20.94
CA ARG A 159 17.74 2.70 -19.83
C ARG A 159 16.88 3.76 -19.18
N LEU A 160 17.14 4.03 -17.91
CA LEU A 160 16.52 5.18 -17.25
C LEU A 160 17.05 6.48 -17.84
N PRO A 161 16.22 7.52 -17.95
CA PRO A 161 16.70 8.85 -18.28
C PRO A 161 17.63 9.39 -17.20
N ASP A 162 18.49 10.33 -17.60
CA ASP A 162 19.35 11.03 -16.64
C ASP A 162 18.52 11.92 -15.71
N GLY A 163 18.90 11.98 -14.44
CA GLY A 163 18.24 12.83 -13.46
C GLY A 163 17.29 12.11 -12.51
N GLU A 164 16.40 12.88 -11.90
CA GLU A 164 15.45 12.36 -10.92
C GLU A 164 14.21 11.78 -11.60
N LEU A 165 13.74 10.67 -11.08
CA LEU A 165 12.50 10.06 -11.51
C LEU A 165 11.36 10.56 -10.62
N GLN A 166 10.28 11.05 -11.24
CA GLN A 166 9.13 11.62 -10.54
C GLN A 166 7.86 10.86 -10.90
N LEU A 167 7.09 10.44 -9.90
CA LEU A 167 5.78 9.84 -10.14
C LEU A 167 4.87 10.84 -10.85
N ALA A 168 4.32 10.45 -11.99
CA ALA A 168 3.49 11.28 -12.84
C ALA A 168 2.17 10.62 -13.28
N GLY A 169 1.99 9.33 -12.98
CA GLY A 169 0.75 8.63 -13.26
C GLY A 169 0.60 7.36 -12.41
N ILE A 170 -0.63 7.07 -12.00
CA ILE A 170 -1.02 5.83 -11.34
C ILE A 170 -2.13 5.21 -12.18
N VAL A 171 -1.88 4.02 -12.69
CA VAL A 171 -2.73 3.36 -13.68
C VAL A 171 -3.08 1.95 -13.24
N VAL A 172 -4.36 1.66 -13.12
CA VAL A 172 -4.88 0.31 -12.91
C VAL A 172 -4.98 -0.39 -14.25
N LEU A 173 -4.25 -1.48 -14.41
CA LEU A 173 -4.29 -2.32 -15.60
C LEU A 173 -5.51 -3.24 -15.58
N ASP A 174 -6.28 -3.21 -16.64
CA ASP A 174 -7.47 -4.00 -16.81
C ASP A 174 -7.44 -4.75 -18.16
N ARG A 175 -6.75 -5.88 -18.17
CA ARG A 175 -6.64 -6.71 -19.36
C ARG A 175 -7.93 -7.49 -19.59
N ARG A 176 -8.58 -7.25 -20.73
CA ARG A 176 -9.84 -7.88 -21.16
C ARG A 176 -9.75 -8.35 -22.61
N GLU A 177 -10.47 -9.40 -22.94
CA GLU A 177 -10.65 -9.80 -24.33
C GLU A 177 -11.61 -8.84 -25.06
N GLY A 178 -11.40 -8.67 -26.37
CA GLY A 178 -12.29 -7.90 -27.23
C GLY A 178 -12.16 -6.37 -27.16
N VAL A 179 -11.20 -5.83 -26.42
CA VAL A 179 -10.91 -4.39 -26.44
C VAL A 179 -10.02 -4.06 -27.63
N SER A 180 -10.48 -3.17 -28.50
CA SER A 180 -9.69 -2.64 -29.60
C SER A 180 -8.84 -1.45 -29.13
N GLY A 181 -7.52 -1.58 -29.22
CA GLY A 181 -6.59 -0.57 -28.72
C GLY A 181 -6.48 -0.54 -27.19
N ALA A 182 -6.33 0.65 -26.63
CA ALA A 182 -6.34 0.91 -25.20
C ALA A 182 -7.41 1.96 -24.87
N VAL A 183 -8.27 1.66 -23.91
CA VAL A 183 -9.35 2.57 -23.47
C VAL A 183 -9.02 3.08 -22.06
N VAL A 184 -8.89 4.40 -21.95
CA VAL A 184 -8.56 5.09 -20.70
C VAL A 184 -9.83 5.63 -20.06
N SER A 185 -9.97 5.46 -18.75
CA SER A 185 -11.02 6.06 -17.92
C SER A 185 -10.46 6.52 -16.58
N ASP A 186 -11.05 7.55 -16.01
CA ASP A 186 -10.73 7.96 -14.64
C ASP A 186 -11.38 7.01 -13.63
N VAL A 187 -10.73 6.84 -12.47
CA VAL A 187 -11.23 6.03 -11.36
C VAL A 187 -11.32 6.94 -10.14
N ASP A 188 -12.50 6.94 -9.51
CA ASP A 188 -12.66 7.61 -8.21
C ASP A 188 -11.69 7.04 -7.17
N LEU A 189 -11.14 7.91 -6.32
CA LEU A 189 -10.17 7.48 -5.31
C LEU A 189 -10.73 6.43 -4.38
N GLY A 190 -11.98 6.60 -3.92
CA GLY A 190 -12.62 5.64 -3.02
C GLY A 190 -12.72 4.24 -3.63
N ASP A 191 -12.98 4.17 -4.93
CA ASP A 191 -13.08 2.90 -5.66
C ASP A 191 -11.71 2.29 -5.96
N ALA A 192 -10.65 3.12 -6.04
CA ALA A 192 -9.27 2.66 -6.24
C ALA A 192 -8.56 2.24 -4.95
N LEU A 193 -9.02 2.72 -3.78
CA LEU A 193 -8.31 2.52 -2.50
C LEU A 193 -8.12 1.05 -2.16
N GLU A 194 -9.12 0.19 -2.38
CA GLU A 194 -9.01 -1.23 -2.07
C GLU A 194 -7.85 -1.88 -2.84
N GLU A 195 -7.75 -1.59 -4.14
CA GLU A 195 -6.68 -2.12 -4.97
C GLU A 195 -5.31 -1.53 -4.60
N LEU A 196 -5.22 -0.21 -4.40
CA LEU A 196 -3.97 0.45 -4.03
C LEU A 196 -3.46 -0.02 -2.67
N VAL A 197 -4.35 -0.20 -1.69
CA VAL A 197 -4.02 -0.73 -0.36
C VAL A 197 -3.54 -2.18 -0.48
N ALA A 198 -4.28 -3.04 -1.20
CA ALA A 198 -3.92 -4.44 -1.38
C ALA A 198 -2.57 -4.63 -2.12
N GLN A 199 -2.19 -3.68 -2.98
CA GLN A 199 -0.91 -3.70 -3.69
C GLN A 199 0.20 -2.91 -2.97
N SER A 200 0.00 -2.43 -1.74
CA SER A 200 1.01 -1.68 -0.99
C SER A 200 1.71 -2.54 0.06
N SER A 201 3.04 -2.54 0.03
CA SER A 201 3.86 -3.24 1.04
C SER A 201 4.07 -2.33 2.26
N TYR A 202 3.97 -2.91 3.48
CA TYR A 202 4.21 -2.24 4.76
C TYR A 202 3.43 -0.93 4.94
N LEU A 203 2.25 -0.83 4.35
CA LEU A 203 1.41 0.35 4.41
C LEU A 203 1.04 0.72 5.86
N THR A 204 0.83 -0.29 6.72
CA THR A 204 0.53 -0.13 8.15
C THR A 204 1.65 0.55 8.96
N ASN A 205 2.86 0.63 8.40
CA ASN A 205 3.99 1.31 9.04
C ASN A 205 4.12 2.79 8.66
N LEU A 206 3.35 3.27 7.68
CA LEU A 206 3.29 4.69 7.35
C LEU A 206 2.45 5.44 8.40
N PRO A 207 2.85 6.68 8.79
CA PRO A 207 2.12 7.44 9.81
C PRO A 207 0.68 7.79 9.42
N ALA A 208 0.40 7.91 8.13
CA ALA A 208 -0.89 8.31 7.57
C ALA A 208 -1.12 7.61 6.22
N PRO A 209 -1.38 6.29 6.24
CA PRO A 209 -1.36 5.46 5.02
C PRO A 209 -2.36 5.91 3.95
N LEU A 210 -3.62 6.12 4.29
CA LEU A 210 -4.64 6.57 3.32
C LEU A 210 -4.36 7.99 2.81
N ARG A 211 -3.98 8.89 3.71
CA ARG A 211 -3.66 10.27 3.36
C ARG A 211 -2.38 10.36 2.52
N THR A 212 -1.44 9.45 2.73
CA THR A 212 -0.25 9.33 1.87
C THR A 212 -0.63 8.88 0.46
N ILE A 213 -1.45 7.82 0.32
CA ILE A 213 -1.98 7.40 -0.99
C ILE A 213 -2.72 8.56 -1.66
N ALA A 214 -3.65 9.21 -0.95
CA ALA A 214 -4.43 10.32 -1.49
C ALA A 214 -3.56 11.50 -1.94
N ALA A 215 -2.51 11.82 -1.20
CA ALA A 215 -1.56 12.88 -1.55
C ALA A 215 -0.81 12.58 -2.86
N HIS A 216 -0.34 11.34 -3.03
CA HIS A 216 0.31 10.92 -4.27
C HIS A 216 -0.67 10.86 -5.44
N VAL A 217 -1.88 10.33 -5.22
CA VAL A 217 -2.94 10.31 -6.25
C VAL A 217 -3.29 11.73 -6.70
N ALA A 218 -3.48 12.66 -5.76
CA ALA A 218 -3.78 14.06 -6.09
C ALA A 218 -2.63 14.73 -6.84
N SER A 219 -1.37 14.39 -6.50
CA SER A 219 -0.18 14.98 -7.14
C SER A 219 -0.04 14.63 -8.62
N VAL A 220 -0.65 13.53 -9.05
CA VAL A 220 -0.63 13.02 -10.42
C VAL A 220 -2.00 13.13 -11.13
N GLY A 221 -2.93 13.92 -10.58
CA GLY A 221 -4.22 14.22 -11.21
C GLY A 221 -5.24 13.09 -11.13
N GLY A 222 -5.07 12.12 -10.22
CA GLY A 222 -6.02 11.02 -10.02
C GLY A 222 -5.47 9.64 -10.36
N VAL A 223 -6.34 8.63 -10.29
CA VAL A 223 -6.07 7.26 -10.73
C VAL A 223 -6.77 7.04 -12.06
N ARG A 224 -6.08 6.41 -13.00
CA ARG A 224 -6.65 6.02 -14.29
C ARG A 224 -6.74 4.51 -14.40
N ARG A 225 -7.73 4.03 -15.13
CA ARG A 225 -7.84 2.63 -15.55
C ARG A 225 -7.60 2.54 -17.05
N VAL A 226 -6.81 1.55 -17.46
CA VAL A 226 -6.60 1.27 -18.88
C VAL A 226 -7.06 -0.14 -19.18
N SER A 227 -8.16 -0.25 -19.96
CA SER A 227 -8.65 -1.53 -20.48
C SER A 227 -8.00 -1.81 -21.83
N TYR A 228 -7.44 -3.01 -22.01
CA TYR A 228 -6.72 -3.41 -23.23
C TYR A 228 -6.74 -4.94 -23.38
N THR A 229 -6.54 -5.41 -24.61
CA THR A 229 -6.34 -6.83 -24.93
C THR A 229 -4.86 -7.13 -25.13
N ASP A 230 -4.18 -6.34 -25.96
CA ASP A 230 -2.77 -6.46 -26.30
C ASP A 230 -1.95 -5.34 -25.63
N ALA A 231 -0.89 -5.71 -24.93
CA ALA A 231 -0.01 -4.75 -24.24
C ALA A 231 0.68 -3.77 -25.23
N ALA A 232 0.83 -4.11 -26.49
CA ALA A 232 1.35 -3.20 -27.52
C ALA A 232 0.52 -1.92 -27.66
N ALA A 233 -0.78 -2.00 -27.41
CA ALA A 233 -1.67 -0.83 -27.43
C ALA A 233 -1.35 0.20 -26.34
N LEU A 234 -0.66 -0.21 -25.27
CA LEU A 234 -0.28 0.69 -24.16
C LEU A 234 0.83 1.66 -24.56
N VAL A 235 1.65 1.32 -25.56
CA VAL A 235 2.81 2.13 -25.96
C VAL A 235 2.41 3.53 -26.41
N SER A 236 1.36 3.63 -27.20
CA SER A 236 0.89 4.91 -27.73
C SER A 236 0.19 5.79 -26.71
N VAL A 237 -0.44 5.18 -25.68
CA VAL A 237 -1.22 5.95 -24.68
C VAL A 237 -0.41 6.29 -23.43
N LEU A 238 0.74 5.65 -23.21
CA LEU A 238 1.54 5.85 -22.00
C LEU A 238 1.91 7.32 -21.73
N PRO A 239 2.32 8.14 -22.73
CA PRO A 239 2.64 9.55 -22.48
C PRO A 239 1.43 10.36 -21.97
N GLU A 240 0.22 10.02 -22.41
CA GLU A 240 -1.03 10.70 -22.01
C GLU A 240 -1.46 10.31 -20.58
N LEU A 241 -0.96 9.18 -20.06
CA LEU A 241 -1.23 8.71 -18.70
C LEU A 241 -0.36 9.41 -17.65
N ALA A 242 0.69 10.11 -18.06
CA ALA A 242 1.56 10.88 -17.20
C ALA A 242 1.20 12.37 -17.28
N VAL A 243 0.90 13.00 -16.14
CA VAL A 243 0.71 14.44 -16.10
C VAL A 243 2.01 15.17 -16.45
N GLU A 244 1.92 16.29 -17.17
CA GLU A 244 3.10 17.05 -17.63
C GLU A 244 3.93 17.62 -16.48
N SER A 245 3.26 18.06 -15.41
CA SER A 245 3.88 18.68 -14.25
C SER A 245 3.26 18.14 -12.97
N PRO A 246 3.74 16.98 -12.46
CA PRO A 246 3.24 16.45 -11.21
C PRO A 246 3.52 17.41 -10.05
N SER A 247 2.52 17.63 -9.20
CA SER A 247 2.69 18.49 -8.03
C SER A 247 3.38 17.73 -6.90
N ARG A 248 3.92 18.47 -5.92
CA ARG A 248 4.45 17.81 -4.73
C ARG A 248 3.30 17.23 -3.89
N PRO A 249 3.36 15.96 -3.48
CA PRO A 249 2.35 15.36 -2.62
C PRO A 249 2.21 16.13 -1.30
N ARG A 250 0.97 16.35 -0.86
CA ARG A 250 0.66 17.05 0.39
C ARG A 250 -0.25 16.20 1.24
N VAL A 251 0.31 15.57 2.26
CA VAL A 251 -0.48 14.77 3.21
C VAL A 251 -1.35 15.71 4.05
N SER A 252 -2.67 15.52 4.00
CA SER A 252 -3.63 16.29 4.78
C SER A 252 -3.48 16.02 6.28
N LYS A 253 -3.91 16.97 7.12
CA LYS A 253 -3.98 16.75 8.57
C LYS A 253 -5.17 15.83 8.90
N PRO A 254 -5.11 15.06 10.00
CA PRO A 254 -6.27 14.33 10.50
C PRO A 254 -7.41 15.29 10.81
N VAL A 255 -8.63 14.86 10.54
CA VAL A 255 -9.83 15.60 10.93
C VAL A 255 -10.06 15.33 12.42
N SER A 256 -10.00 16.39 13.25
CA SER A 256 -10.37 16.26 14.66
C SER A 256 -11.89 16.14 14.78
N LEU A 257 -12.36 14.96 15.15
CA LEU A 257 -13.76 14.75 15.48
C LEU A 257 -13.99 15.28 16.90
N GLY A 258 -14.68 16.42 17.03
CA GLY A 258 -15.14 16.92 18.34
C GLY A 258 -16.13 15.94 18.93
N GLY A 259 -15.82 15.33 20.08
CA GLY A 259 -16.76 14.52 20.84
C GLY A 259 -17.77 15.45 21.52
N SER A 260 -19.05 15.38 21.14
CA SER A 260 -20.15 15.93 21.94
C SER A 260 -20.75 14.79 22.75
N ALA A 261 -20.43 14.76 24.05
CA ALA A 261 -21.11 13.85 24.95
C ALA A 261 -22.57 14.30 25.11
N VAL A 262 -23.51 13.61 24.50
CA VAL A 262 -24.93 13.74 24.79
C VAL A 262 -25.22 12.93 26.06
N VAL A 263 -25.52 13.63 27.13
CA VAL A 263 -26.00 13.03 28.39
C VAL A 263 -27.49 12.72 28.19
N GLY A 264 -27.78 11.49 27.78
CA GLY A 264 -29.10 10.92 27.70
C GLY A 264 -29.24 9.68 28.56
N SER A 265 -30.45 9.18 28.79
CA SER A 265 -30.81 7.97 29.54
C SER A 265 -29.92 6.80 29.17
N SER A 266 -29.55 5.98 30.16
CA SER A 266 -28.62 4.82 29.99
C SER A 266 -29.16 3.86 28.91
N PRO A 267 -28.59 3.81 27.71
CA PRO A 267 -29.14 2.99 26.62
C PRO A 267 -28.82 1.49 26.85
N ASP A 268 -29.71 0.61 26.45
CA ASP A 268 -29.54 -0.84 26.55
C ASP A 268 -28.38 -1.36 25.71
N ARG A 269 -28.05 -0.69 24.61
CA ARG A 269 -26.90 -0.96 23.74
C ARG A 269 -26.12 0.34 23.53
N VAL A 270 -24.82 0.29 23.69
CA VAL A 270 -23.91 1.44 23.51
C VAL A 270 -22.96 1.14 22.35
N PHE A 271 -22.89 2.06 21.40
CA PHE A 271 -22.07 1.94 20.20
C PHE A 271 -20.82 2.82 20.30
N ARG A 272 -19.67 2.24 19.96
CA ARG A 272 -18.38 2.94 19.92
C ARG A 272 -17.65 2.64 18.63
N ARG A 273 -16.95 3.65 18.13
CA ARG A 273 -16.03 3.48 16.99
C ARG A 273 -14.91 2.51 17.32
N VAL A 274 -14.56 1.66 16.37
CA VAL A 274 -13.24 1.02 16.33
C VAL A 274 -12.25 2.05 15.79
N ALA A 275 -11.23 2.42 16.57
CA ALA A 275 -10.27 3.43 16.16
C ALA A 275 -9.48 2.96 14.92
N PRO A 276 -9.53 3.66 13.79
CA PRO A 276 -8.72 3.35 12.62
C PRO A 276 -7.28 3.84 12.83
N LEU A 277 -6.33 3.26 12.11
CA LEU A 277 -4.96 3.78 12.01
C LEU A 277 -4.96 5.11 11.24
N ASP A 278 -5.80 5.21 10.23
CA ASP A 278 -5.97 6.44 9.43
C ASP A 278 -7.39 6.55 8.90
N GLU A 279 -7.82 7.79 8.66
CA GLU A 279 -9.11 8.12 8.07
C GLU A 279 -8.93 9.14 6.96
N LEU A 280 -9.76 9.04 5.93
CA LEU A 280 -9.71 9.92 4.77
C LEU A 280 -11.13 10.28 4.32
N PRO A 281 -11.57 11.54 4.52
CA PRO A 281 -12.76 12.06 3.85
C PRO A 281 -12.52 12.06 2.33
N LEU A 282 -13.48 11.51 1.58
CA LEU A 282 -13.42 11.50 0.12
C LEU A 282 -14.11 12.75 -0.45
N ALA A 283 -13.93 13.01 -1.74
CA ALA A 283 -14.48 14.18 -2.40
C ALA A 283 -16.01 14.25 -2.32
N ASP A 284 -16.67 13.10 -2.33
CA ASP A 284 -18.09 12.96 -1.97
C ASP A 284 -18.21 13.08 -0.44
N PRO A 285 -18.93 14.08 0.09
CA PRO A 285 -19.06 14.32 1.53
C PRO A 285 -19.74 13.18 2.28
N ASP A 286 -20.47 12.31 1.57
CA ASP A 286 -21.14 11.14 2.15
C ASP A 286 -20.25 9.90 2.20
N ARG A 287 -18.97 10.02 1.81
CA ARG A 287 -18.01 8.91 1.82
C ARG A 287 -16.83 9.19 2.76
N LEU A 288 -16.41 8.14 3.47
CA LEU A 288 -15.30 8.18 4.39
C LEU A 288 -14.51 6.86 4.29
N ALA A 289 -13.24 6.91 3.95
CA ALA A 289 -12.38 5.74 4.00
C ALA A 289 -11.72 5.60 5.38
N LEU A 290 -11.77 4.39 5.94
CA LEU A 290 -11.17 4.01 7.21
C LEU A 290 -10.13 2.91 6.98
N PHE A 291 -8.95 3.04 7.56
CA PHE A 291 -7.90 2.05 7.50
C PHE A 291 -7.67 1.42 8.87
N HIS A 292 -8.05 0.17 9.00
CA HIS A 292 -7.88 -0.61 10.22
C HIS A 292 -6.71 -1.60 10.07
N VAL A 293 -6.11 -1.94 11.21
CA VAL A 293 -5.02 -2.92 11.29
C VAL A 293 -5.45 -4.00 12.26
N ASP A 294 -5.38 -5.24 11.83
CA ASP A 294 -5.70 -6.39 12.65
C ASP A 294 -4.53 -6.81 13.56
N ALA A 295 -4.76 -7.83 14.38
CA ALA A 295 -3.75 -8.38 15.30
C ALA A 295 -2.55 -9.02 14.56
N ALA A 296 -2.71 -9.38 13.29
CA ALA A 296 -1.64 -9.90 12.43
C ALA A 296 -0.89 -8.78 11.68
N HIS A 297 -1.18 -7.51 11.97
CA HIS A 297 -0.65 -6.32 11.30
C HIS A 297 -1.05 -6.20 9.82
N ALA A 298 -2.09 -6.91 9.41
CA ALA A 298 -2.68 -6.73 8.09
C ALA A 298 -3.59 -5.50 8.06
N GLY A 299 -3.41 -4.66 7.05
CA GLY A 299 -4.20 -3.45 6.85
C GLY A 299 -5.42 -3.72 5.99
N THR A 300 -6.57 -3.20 6.39
CA THR A 300 -7.82 -3.28 5.63
C THR A 300 -8.42 -1.89 5.47
N VAL A 301 -8.80 -1.52 4.26
CA VAL A 301 -9.56 -0.30 3.99
C VAL A 301 -11.04 -0.61 3.88
N ARG A 302 -11.87 0.26 4.45
CA ARG A 302 -13.33 0.24 4.28
C ARG A 302 -13.80 1.63 3.88
N VAL A 303 -14.60 1.72 2.85
CA VAL A 303 -15.19 2.96 2.38
C VAL A 303 -16.65 3.00 2.83
N LEU A 304 -16.93 3.86 3.78
CA LEU A 304 -18.28 4.14 4.26
C LEU A 304 -19.00 5.07 3.28
N ALA A 305 -20.28 4.82 3.01
CA ALA A 305 -21.13 5.62 2.14
C ALA A 305 -22.54 5.77 2.72
N GLY A 306 -23.36 6.63 2.12
CA GLY A 306 -24.71 6.92 2.59
C GLY A 306 -24.69 7.45 4.02
N ILE A 307 -25.52 6.88 4.90
CA ILE A 307 -25.62 7.33 6.31
C ILE A 307 -24.45 6.86 7.19
N ALA A 308 -23.68 5.86 6.75
CA ALA A 308 -22.63 5.23 7.56
C ALA A 308 -21.54 6.20 8.06
N PRO A 309 -21.06 7.21 7.30
CA PRO A 309 -20.13 8.21 7.82
C PRO A 309 -20.65 9.01 8.99
N ALA A 310 -21.94 9.39 8.98
CA ALA A 310 -22.55 10.12 10.09
C ALA A 310 -22.71 9.25 11.33
N LEU A 311 -23.16 7.99 11.15
CA LEU A 311 -23.26 7.01 12.23
C LEU A 311 -21.90 6.76 12.90
N TRP A 312 -20.86 6.55 12.08
CA TRP A 312 -19.52 6.34 12.59
C TRP A 312 -18.97 7.55 13.37
N ARG A 313 -19.18 8.76 12.85
CA ARG A 313 -18.74 9.99 13.55
C ARG A 313 -19.46 10.20 14.87
N ALA A 314 -20.75 9.85 14.95
CA ALA A 314 -21.57 9.99 16.16
C ALA A 314 -21.33 8.89 17.19
N ALA A 315 -20.83 7.72 16.82
CA ALA A 315 -20.67 6.54 17.66
C ALA A 315 -19.53 6.69 18.70
N ASP A 316 -19.70 7.56 19.67
CA ASP A 316 -18.74 7.80 20.75
C ASP A 316 -19.32 7.42 22.13
N GLY A 317 -19.77 6.17 22.24
CA GLY A 317 -20.39 5.65 23.45
C GLY A 317 -21.85 6.07 23.61
N VAL A 318 -22.58 6.12 22.50
CA VAL A 318 -23.98 6.56 22.43
C VAL A 318 -24.92 5.40 22.13
N GLY A 319 -26.22 5.59 22.44
CA GLY A 319 -27.28 4.65 22.11
C GLY A 319 -27.79 4.80 20.68
N LEU A 320 -28.71 3.90 20.27
CA LEU A 320 -29.31 3.90 18.95
C LEU A 320 -30.05 5.22 18.62
N GLU A 321 -30.79 5.78 19.58
CA GLU A 321 -31.51 7.01 19.39
C GLU A 321 -30.63 8.18 18.96
N ALA A 322 -29.47 8.35 19.60
CA ALA A 322 -28.49 9.38 19.21
C ALA A 322 -27.89 9.16 17.80
N LEU A 323 -27.76 7.90 17.37
CA LEU A 323 -27.32 7.57 16.00
C LEU A 323 -28.42 7.90 14.98
N VAL A 324 -29.70 7.67 15.33
CA VAL A 324 -30.86 8.08 14.51
C VAL A 324 -30.87 9.58 14.35
N ASP A 325 -30.73 10.33 15.45
CA ASP A 325 -30.72 11.80 15.43
C ASP A 325 -29.53 12.33 14.58
N ALA A 326 -28.35 11.70 14.66
CA ALA A 326 -27.20 12.07 13.86
C ALA A 326 -27.44 11.83 12.36
N ALA A 327 -28.05 10.71 12.00
CA ALA A 327 -28.40 10.41 10.61
C ALA A 327 -29.43 11.40 10.06
N ILE A 328 -30.53 11.70 10.84
CA ILE A 328 -31.56 12.66 10.45
C ILE A 328 -30.99 14.08 10.34
N SER A 329 -30.10 14.46 11.26
CA SER A 329 -29.44 15.78 11.22
C SER A 329 -28.54 15.94 9.97
N ALA A 330 -27.88 14.88 9.53
CA ALA A 330 -26.97 14.93 8.39
C ALA A 330 -27.68 14.84 7.03
N TYR A 331 -28.75 14.05 6.93
CA TYR A 331 -29.37 13.68 5.63
C TYR A 331 -30.86 13.97 5.55
N GLY A 332 -31.49 14.43 6.66
CA GLY A 332 -32.92 14.59 6.75
C GLY A 332 -33.64 13.28 7.11
N ALA A 333 -34.94 13.40 7.47
CA ALA A 333 -35.76 12.24 7.76
C ALA A 333 -36.09 11.48 6.46
N PRO A 334 -36.02 10.13 6.43
CA PRO A 334 -36.40 9.35 5.26
C PRO A 334 -37.94 9.49 5.06
N GLY A 335 -38.39 9.69 3.80
CA GLY A 335 -39.78 9.99 3.50
C GLY A 335 -40.76 8.92 3.95
N ASP A 336 -40.65 7.71 3.42
CA ASP A 336 -41.63 6.62 3.62
C ASP A 336 -41.09 5.46 4.50
N LYS A 337 -39.90 5.59 5.08
CA LYS A 337 -39.27 4.54 5.89
C LYS A 337 -39.08 5.00 7.32
N ASP A 338 -39.19 4.06 8.26
CA ASP A 338 -38.79 4.30 9.65
C ASP A 338 -37.29 4.52 9.73
N ALA A 339 -36.86 5.71 10.15
CA ALA A 339 -35.45 6.06 10.30
C ALA A 339 -34.71 5.11 11.26
N THR A 340 -35.41 4.68 12.32
CA THR A 340 -34.82 3.76 13.32
C THR A 340 -34.47 2.42 12.71
N VAL A 341 -35.35 1.84 11.91
CA VAL A 341 -35.11 0.56 11.22
C VAL A 341 -33.95 0.67 10.23
N ALA A 342 -33.86 1.76 9.48
CA ALA A 342 -32.80 1.99 8.53
C ALA A 342 -31.42 2.16 9.22
N VAL A 343 -31.40 2.92 10.33
CA VAL A 343 -30.18 3.14 11.11
C VAL A 343 -29.76 1.85 11.82
N GLU A 344 -30.69 1.08 12.38
CA GLU A 344 -30.39 -0.19 13.04
C GLU A 344 -29.76 -1.18 12.08
N ALA A 345 -30.29 -1.32 10.86
CA ALA A 345 -29.70 -2.18 9.82
C ALA A 345 -28.27 -1.73 9.46
N ALA A 346 -28.05 -0.43 9.25
CA ALA A 346 -26.72 0.10 8.93
C ALA A 346 -25.72 -0.07 10.09
N VAL A 347 -26.17 0.10 11.33
CA VAL A 347 -25.36 -0.13 12.53
C VAL A 347 -24.96 -1.59 12.65
N ASP A 348 -25.88 -2.52 12.41
CA ASP A 348 -25.58 -3.96 12.45
C ASP A 348 -24.56 -4.34 11.36
N GLU A 349 -24.63 -3.76 10.16
CA GLU A 349 -23.61 -3.92 9.12
C GLU A 349 -22.22 -3.37 9.57
N LEU A 350 -22.18 -2.18 10.19
CA LEU A 350 -20.96 -1.58 10.69
C LEU A 350 -20.33 -2.40 11.84
N VAL A 351 -21.15 -3.01 12.69
CA VAL A 351 -20.70 -3.93 13.74
C VAL A 351 -20.17 -5.23 13.13
N ALA A 352 -20.88 -5.81 12.17
CA ALA A 352 -20.44 -7.01 11.46
C ALA A 352 -19.12 -6.78 10.70
N ALA A 353 -18.89 -5.56 10.20
CA ALA A 353 -17.65 -5.13 9.55
C ALA A 353 -16.53 -4.75 10.51
N ASP A 354 -16.70 -4.88 11.83
CA ASP A 354 -15.75 -4.45 12.88
C ASP A 354 -15.35 -2.96 12.77
N VAL A 355 -16.28 -2.13 12.32
CA VAL A 355 -16.14 -0.67 12.26
C VAL A 355 -16.71 -0.02 13.51
N LEU A 356 -17.76 -0.61 14.07
CA LEU A 356 -18.33 -0.26 15.38
C LEU A 356 -18.24 -1.46 16.33
N LYS A 357 -18.17 -1.15 17.63
CA LYS A 357 -18.34 -2.10 18.72
C LYS A 357 -19.61 -1.78 19.49
N VAL A 358 -20.35 -2.83 19.84
CA VAL A 358 -21.51 -2.74 20.71
C VAL A 358 -21.15 -3.30 22.09
N SER A 359 -21.50 -2.59 23.12
CA SER A 359 -21.42 -3.05 24.51
C SER A 359 -22.78 -2.87 25.18
N SER A 360 -23.19 -3.85 26.00
CA SER A 360 -24.28 -3.60 26.97
C SER A 360 -23.73 -2.70 28.06
N PRO A 361 -24.55 -1.80 28.66
CA PRO A 361 -24.12 -1.04 29.81
C PRO A 361 -23.66 -2.03 30.88
N ALA A 362 -22.48 -1.78 31.45
CA ALA A 362 -22.03 -2.55 32.60
C ALA A 362 -23.15 -2.49 33.64
N LYS A 363 -23.73 -3.64 34.05
CA LYS A 363 -24.54 -3.69 35.25
C LYS A 363 -23.73 -2.98 36.31
N ALA A 364 -24.31 -1.91 36.90
CA ALA A 364 -23.67 -1.18 37.99
C ALA A 364 -23.12 -2.22 38.94
N SER A 365 -21.82 -2.32 39.05
CA SER A 365 -21.15 -3.24 39.99
C SER A 365 -21.63 -2.83 41.35
N ASP A 366 -22.24 -3.81 42.04
CA ASP A 366 -22.63 -3.73 43.44
C ASP A 366 -21.50 -3.07 44.25
N PRO A 367 -21.72 -1.96 44.97
CA PRO A 367 -20.67 -1.26 45.72
C PRO A 367 -20.06 -2.08 46.87
N ALA A 368 -20.47 -3.35 47.05
CA ALA A 368 -20.07 -4.21 48.12
C ALA A 368 -18.73 -4.93 47.98
N LEU A 369 -18.01 -4.78 46.89
CA LEU A 369 -16.74 -5.52 46.65
C LEU A 369 -15.45 -4.70 46.79
N TRP A 370 -15.48 -3.47 47.30
CA TRP A 370 -14.27 -2.72 47.64
C TRP A 370 -13.98 -2.82 49.16
N ARG A 371 -13.76 -4.03 49.68
CA ARG A 371 -12.99 -4.21 50.88
C ARG A 371 -11.59 -4.64 50.48
N ILE A 372 -10.70 -3.66 50.39
CA ILE A 372 -9.26 -3.88 50.35
C ILE A 372 -8.90 -4.38 51.76
N HIS A 373 -8.39 -5.61 51.85
CA HIS A 373 -7.63 -6.05 53.00
C HIS A 373 -6.34 -5.23 53.07
N ASP A 374 -6.31 -4.23 53.94
CA ASP A 374 -5.08 -3.69 54.54
C ASP A 374 -4.51 -4.79 55.44
N ASP A 375 -3.52 -5.53 54.94
CA ASP A 375 -2.55 -6.27 55.75
C ASP A 375 -1.53 -6.94 54.83
N VAL A 376 -0.53 -6.19 54.37
CA VAL A 376 0.82 -6.72 54.09
C VAL A 376 1.82 -5.64 54.50
N ALA A 377 2.37 -5.82 55.68
CA ALA A 377 3.51 -5.07 56.19
C ALA A 377 4.74 -5.26 55.26
N TRP A 378 5.30 -4.17 54.83
CA TRP A 378 6.57 -4.12 54.11
C TRP A 378 7.72 -4.15 55.09
N THR A 379 8.37 -5.31 55.26
CA THR A 379 9.66 -5.41 55.95
C THR A 379 10.77 -5.37 54.93
N GLY A 380 11.49 -4.24 54.91
CA GLY A 380 12.73 -4.11 54.16
C GLY A 380 13.85 -4.88 54.80
N GLU A 381 14.61 -5.62 54.02
CA GLU A 381 16.00 -5.97 54.31
C GLU A 381 16.90 -5.70 53.14
N SER A 382 17.78 -4.74 53.33
CA SER A 382 18.94 -4.49 52.54
C SER A 382 20.00 -5.54 52.79
N SER A 383 20.54 -6.18 51.78
CA SER A 383 21.88 -6.78 51.83
C SER A 383 22.64 -6.56 50.53
N ARG A 384 23.74 -5.82 50.71
CA ARG A 384 24.87 -5.73 49.80
C ARG A 384 25.54 -7.11 49.68
N VAL A 385 25.90 -7.51 48.51
CA VAL A 385 27.27 -7.87 48.07
C VAL A 385 27.30 -7.70 46.52
#